data_091c8caab63abb80f1232d60f565f53e
#
_entry.id   091c8caab63abb80f1232d60f565f53e
#
_cell.length_a   1.000
_cell.length_b   1.000
_cell.length_c   1.000
_cell.angle_alpha   90.00
_cell.angle_beta   90.00
_cell.angle_gamma   90.00
#
_symmetry.space_group_name_H-M   'P 1'
#
loop_
_entity.id
_entity.type
_entity.pdbx_description
1 polymer ?
#
loop_
_entity_poly.entity_id
_entity_poly.type
_entity_poly.pdbx_seq_one_letter_code
_entity_poly.pdbx_strand_id
1 'polypeptide(L)'
;MKKNMALVMASMMAALSLTACGGSGAASTAAADTKTADTTATGSADTKAAPADKIGLAGSGKELIFTTGGDQGTYYGFGSVIAGQISDLTDTTVTAIVGKGSKGNIEAMDAGDAQLGFVQSDVMAYAYNGTNLFEGAKIDGFSTVAALYMEQVQIVTLNPEIKTVADLKGKTVSVGDSGSGVYFNALDCLGAYDLTIDDIKPTYQSFGDSVEAMQDGKIDAAFIVAGAPTTAVTSLAATRDVYLVELDDKHIAKLQETSPYYTKNVISKDAYGLDKDATTVAVGAVIIAQDDVDENDVYNVVAGIYDSIDTLGHDKKNELDLDFAASVTAVPYHAGAAKYFAEKGLTVPTK
;
A
#
# COMPACT_ATOMS: atom_id res chain seq x y z
N MET A 1 12.75 37.65 41.21
CA MET A 1 11.52 37.63 42.04
C MET A 1 10.69 36.48 41.55
N LYS A 2 10.81 35.26 42.13
CA LYS A 2 9.96 34.60 43.15
C LYS A 2 8.47 34.82 42.86
N LYS A 3 7.71 33.77 42.46
CA LYS A 3 7.19 32.76 43.39
C LYS A 3 6.58 31.56 42.64
N ASN A 4 6.90 30.38 43.13
CA ASN A 4 6.23 29.09 43.00
C ASN A 4 4.76 29.14 43.47
N MET A 5 3.92 28.25 42.91
CA MET A 5 2.96 27.51 43.75
C MET A 5 2.55 26.22 43.07
N ALA A 6 2.92 25.14 43.69
CA ALA A 6 2.39 23.78 43.53
C ALA A 6 1.23 23.59 44.52
N LEU A 7 0.27 22.73 44.18
CA LEU A 7 -0.58 21.97 45.11
C LEU A 7 -1.46 21.02 44.27
N VAL A 8 -1.27 19.74 44.24
CA VAL A 8 -1.52 18.65 45.21
C VAL A 8 -2.98 18.11 45.19
N MET A 9 -3.05 16.86 44.76
CA MET A 9 -3.90 15.74 45.19
C MET A 9 -5.43 15.86 45.25
N ALA A 10 -6.12 14.86 44.69
CA ALA A 10 -6.74 13.83 45.51
C ALA A 10 -7.32 12.66 44.68
N SER A 11 -6.91 11.50 45.06
CA SER A 11 -7.41 10.17 44.71
C SER A 11 -8.84 9.98 45.27
N MET A 12 -9.69 9.24 44.52
CA MET A 12 -10.76 8.48 45.18
C MET A 12 -11.01 7.17 44.43
N MET A 13 -10.53 6.08 45.02
CA MET A 13 -11.00 4.71 44.82
C MET A 13 -12.36 4.56 45.44
N ALA A 14 -13.26 3.86 44.79
CA ALA A 14 -14.37 3.19 45.42
C ALA A 14 -14.54 1.81 44.79
N ALA A 15 -14.07 0.83 45.50
CA ALA A 15 -14.43 -0.57 45.34
C ALA A 15 -15.75 -0.84 46.07
N LEU A 16 -16.64 -1.59 45.44
CA LEU A 16 -17.75 -2.24 46.14
C LEU A 16 -17.88 -3.69 45.70
N SER A 17 -17.67 -4.54 46.63
CA SER A 17 -17.70 -5.99 46.60
C SER A 17 -19.11 -6.54 46.95
N LEU A 18 -19.42 -7.72 46.35
CA LEU A 18 -20.12 -8.89 46.90
C LEU A 18 -21.46 -8.72 47.60
N THR A 19 -22.42 -9.55 47.21
CA THR A 19 -22.84 -10.65 48.06
C THR A 19 -23.73 -11.67 47.34
N ALA A 20 -23.46 -12.91 47.64
CA ALA A 20 -24.15 -14.14 47.31
C ALA A 20 -25.28 -14.41 48.28
N CYS A 21 -26.22 -15.29 47.89
CA CYS A 21 -27.05 -16.27 48.67
C CYS A 21 -28.19 -16.66 47.72
N GLY A 22 -28.51 -17.89 47.39
CA GLY A 22 -28.56 -19.09 48.21
C GLY A 22 -30.01 -19.53 48.32
N GLY A 23 -30.38 -20.68 47.79
CA GLY A 23 -31.74 -21.19 47.92
C GLY A 23 -31.93 -22.57 47.25
N SER A 24 -31.85 -23.57 48.07
CA SER A 24 -32.04 -25.01 47.84
C SER A 24 -33.49 -25.39 47.54
N GLY A 25 -33.68 -26.47 46.79
CA GLY A 25 -34.93 -27.18 46.69
C GLY A 25 -34.75 -28.53 45.98
N ALA A 26 -34.87 -29.57 46.77
CA ALA A 26 -34.54 -30.96 46.43
C ALA A 26 -35.72 -31.76 45.88
N ALA A 27 -35.35 -32.88 45.24
CA ALA A 27 -35.97 -34.21 45.15
C ALA A 27 -37.12 -34.42 44.16
N SER A 28 -37.03 -35.37 43.25
CA SER A 28 -37.37 -36.80 43.48
C SER A 28 -37.30 -37.59 42.14
N THR A 29 -36.50 -38.60 42.16
CA THR A 29 -36.60 -39.97 41.57
C THR A 29 -37.68 -40.28 40.51
N ALA A 30 -37.26 -40.85 39.38
CA ALA A 30 -37.75 -42.15 38.91
C ALA A 30 -36.83 -42.69 37.80
N ALA A 31 -36.34 -43.90 38.02
CA ALA A 31 -35.62 -44.71 37.04
C ALA A 31 -36.60 -45.37 36.06
N ALA A 32 -36.16 -45.51 34.78
CA ALA A 32 -36.64 -46.56 33.89
C ALA A 32 -35.54 -46.86 32.88
N ASP A 33 -35.04 -48.08 32.99
CA ASP A 33 -34.23 -48.78 31.97
C ASP A 33 -34.89 -48.78 30.60
N THR A 34 -34.13 -48.61 29.55
CA THR A 34 -34.17 -49.54 28.42
C THR A 34 -33.12 -49.20 27.32
N LYS A 35 -32.31 -50.21 27.05
CA LYS A 35 -31.68 -50.62 25.78
C LYS A 35 -30.70 -49.73 25.08
N THR A 36 -29.44 -50.18 25.18
CA THR A 36 -28.35 -50.18 24.23
C THR A 36 -28.85 -50.22 22.76
N ALA A 37 -28.53 -49.21 21.98
CA ALA A 37 -28.39 -49.32 20.54
C ALA A 37 -26.99 -48.80 20.19
N ASP A 38 -26.17 -49.77 19.80
CA ASP A 38 -24.85 -49.60 19.24
C ASP A 38 -25.00 -48.85 17.92
N THR A 39 -24.58 -47.59 17.86
CA THR A 39 -24.45 -46.86 16.62
C THR A 39 -22.97 -46.51 16.47
N THR A 40 -22.29 -47.33 15.68
CA THR A 40 -20.98 -47.06 15.12
C THR A 40 -20.92 -45.60 14.61
N ALA A 41 -20.28 -44.75 15.35
CA ALA A 41 -19.85 -43.43 14.90
C ALA A 41 -18.73 -43.67 13.87
N THR A 42 -19.08 -43.55 12.59
CA THR A 42 -18.13 -43.36 11.50
C THR A 42 -17.40 -42.05 11.80
N GLY A 43 -16.15 -42.18 12.23
CA GLY A 43 -15.23 -41.05 12.34
C GLY A 43 -15.10 -40.37 10.98
N SER A 44 -15.57 -39.14 10.89
CA SER A 44 -15.09 -38.23 9.85
C SER A 44 -13.59 -38.11 10.04
N ALA A 45 -12.85 -38.77 9.18
CA ALA A 45 -11.44 -38.47 9.00
C ALA A 45 -11.35 -37.04 8.53
N ASP A 46 -10.89 -36.14 9.40
CA ASP A 46 -10.29 -34.88 8.98
C ASP A 46 -9.18 -35.23 7.99
N THR A 47 -9.49 -35.20 6.72
CA THR A 47 -8.49 -35.21 5.66
C THR A 47 -7.82 -33.82 5.75
N LYS A 48 -6.78 -33.73 6.61
CA LYS A 48 -5.78 -32.69 6.51
C LYS A 48 -5.26 -32.77 5.08
N ALA A 49 -5.65 -31.80 4.25
CA ALA A 49 -5.11 -31.68 2.90
C ALA A 49 -3.59 -31.77 3.01
N ALA A 50 -2.96 -32.63 2.20
CA ALA A 50 -1.51 -32.64 2.08
C ALA A 50 -1.06 -31.22 1.76
N PRO A 51 0.06 -30.73 2.33
CA PRO A 51 0.59 -29.44 1.94
C PRO A 51 0.79 -29.49 0.43
N ALA A 52 0.26 -28.49 -0.28
CA ALA A 52 0.53 -28.31 -1.70
C ALA A 52 2.06 -28.26 -1.88
N ASP A 53 2.59 -28.93 -2.91
CA ASP A 53 4.00 -28.83 -3.22
C ASP A 53 4.34 -27.36 -3.43
N LYS A 54 5.28 -26.84 -2.65
CA LYS A 54 5.71 -25.44 -2.74
C LYS A 54 6.41 -25.19 -4.07
N ILE A 55 6.15 -24.05 -4.67
CA ILE A 55 6.84 -23.57 -5.87
C ILE A 55 8.11 -22.79 -5.49
N GLY A 56 8.99 -22.55 -6.47
CA GLY A 56 10.20 -21.75 -6.26
C GLY A 56 11.38 -22.56 -5.72
N LEU A 57 12.22 -21.90 -4.96
CA LEU A 57 13.49 -22.41 -4.44
C LEU A 57 13.45 -22.55 -2.92
N ALA A 58 14.41 -23.30 -2.35
CA ALA A 58 14.58 -23.33 -0.90
C ALA A 58 14.96 -21.94 -0.38
N GLY A 59 14.12 -21.38 0.50
CA GLY A 59 14.34 -20.08 1.10
C GLY A 59 15.37 -20.09 2.23
N SER A 60 15.78 -18.92 2.69
CA SER A 60 16.75 -18.73 3.77
C SER A 60 16.24 -19.15 5.15
N GLY A 61 14.92 -19.32 5.28
CA GLY A 61 14.24 -19.55 6.56
C GLY A 61 14.08 -18.30 7.43
N LYS A 62 14.41 -17.11 6.89
CA LYS A 62 14.17 -15.81 7.55
C LYS A 62 12.82 -15.25 7.11
N GLU A 63 12.15 -14.57 8.02
CA GLU A 63 10.97 -13.76 7.70
C GLU A 63 11.40 -12.45 7.05
N LEU A 64 10.72 -12.07 5.97
CA LEU A 64 10.91 -10.79 5.30
C LEU A 64 9.75 -9.84 5.67
N ILE A 65 10.10 -8.70 6.24
CA ILE A 65 9.13 -7.63 6.50
C ILE A 65 8.96 -6.80 5.22
N PHE A 66 7.72 -6.68 4.76
CA PHE A 66 7.34 -5.95 3.57
C PHE A 66 6.58 -4.67 3.98
N THR A 67 7.27 -3.52 3.94
CA THR A 67 6.66 -2.22 4.22
C THR A 67 5.88 -1.72 3.00
N THR A 68 4.64 -1.25 3.22
CA THR A 68 3.68 -0.93 2.17
C THR A 68 3.25 0.54 2.21
N GLY A 69 1.97 0.84 2.23
CA GLY A 69 1.38 2.18 2.38
C GLY A 69 0.41 2.22 3.54
N GLY A 70 -0.37 3.30 3.62
CA GLY A 70 -1.49 3.39 4.53
C GLY A 70 -2.59 2.39 4.19
N ASP A 71 -3.39 2.01 5.17
CA ASP A 71 -4.43 0.96 5.10
C ASP A 71 -5.57 1.25 4.10
N GLN A 72 -5.75 2.50 3.72
CA GLN A 72 -6.74 2.94 2.72
C GLN A 72 -6.17 3.02 1.29
N GLY A 73 -4.92 2.62 1.09
CA GLY A 73 -4.21 2.63 -0.19
C GLY A 73 -4.03 1.23 -0.79
N THR A 74 -3.70 1.19 -2.09
CA THR A 74 -3.51 -0.07 -2.83
C THR A 74 -2.29 -0.85 -2.36
N TYR A 75 -1.21 -0.19 -1.94
CA TYR A 75 0.01 -0.86 -1.45
C TYR A 75 -0.27 -1.82 -0.31
N TYR A 76 -1.01 -1.39 0.71
CA TYR A 76 -1.30 -2.26 1.84
C TYR A 76 -2.29 -3.37 1.47
N GLY A 77 -3.39 -3.03 0.78
CA GLY A 77 -4.40 -4.01 0.39
C GLY A 77 -3.82 -5.12 -0.48
N PHE A 78 -3.16 -4.74 -1.58
CA PHE A 78 -2.57 -5.70 -2.51
C PHE A 78 -1.31 -6.36 -1.95
N GLY A 79 -0.46 -5.60 -1.26
CA GLY A 79 0.76 -6.12 -0.61
C GLY A 79 0.48 -7.20 0.42
N SER A 80 -0.61 -7.07 1.19
CA SER A 80 -1.03 -8.11 2.14
C SER A 80 -1.45 -9.41 1.46
N VAL A 81 -2.17 -9.31 0.32
CA VAL A 81 -2.55 -10.47 -0.48
C VAL A 81 -1.32 -11.15 -1.09
N ILE A 82 -0.39 -10.36 -1.64
CA ILE A 82 0.88 -10.85 -2.20
C ILE A 82 1.72 -11.56 -1.13
N ALA A 83 1.90 -10.93 0.04
CA ALA A 83 2.69 -11.50 1.13
C ALA A 83 2.12 -12.83 1.63
N GLY A 84 0.79 -12.92 1.77
CA GLY A 84 0.11 -14.16 2.11
C GLY A 84 0.34 -15.24 1.05
N GLN A 85 0.15 -14.92 -0.22
CA GLN A 85 0.34 -15.89 -1.31
C GLN A 85 1.78 -16.40 -1.42
N ILE A 86 2.78 -15.51 -1.31
CA ILE A 86 4.20 -15.91 -1.31
C ILE A 86 4.46 -16.91 -0.18
N SER A 87 4.00 -16.57 1.04
CA SER A 87 4.21 -17.41 2.23
C SER A 87 3.51 -18.77 2.13
N ASP A 88 2.34 -18.82 1.50
CA ASP A 88 1.58 -20.05 1.32
C ASP A 88 2.19 -20.95 0.24
N LEU A 89 2.63 -20.38 -0.88
CA LEU A 89 3.05 -21.11 -2.07
C LEU A 89 4.56 -21.40 -2.13
N THR A 90 5.39 -20.61 -1.45
CA THR A 90 6.85 -20.71 -1.53
C THR A 90 7.48 -21.04 -0.17
N ASP A 91 8.80 -21.32 -0.16
CA ASP A 91 9.56 -21.53 1.07
C ASP A 91 10.10 -20.21 1.67
N THR A 92 9.48 -19.09 1.33
CA THR A 92 9.82 -17.76 1.86
C THR A 92 8.63 -17.18 2.63
N THR A 93 8.87 -16.72 3.84
CA THR A 93 7.83 -16.08 4.68
C THR A 93 7.90 -14.57 4.52
N VAL A 94 6.78 -13.94 4.16
CA VAL A 94 6.66 -12.50 3.99
C VAL A 94 5.52 -11.97 4.87
N THR A 95 5.80 -10.93 5.65
CA THR A 95 4.82 -10.24 6.47
C THR A 95 4.66 -8.78 5.99
N ALA A 96 3.49 -8.45 5.46
CA ALA A 96 3.18 -7.08 5.06
C ALA A 96 2.81 -6.24 6.27
N ILE A 97 3.37 -5.04 6.35
CA ILE A 97 3.06 -4.04 7.38
C ILE A 97 2.61 -2.73 6.75
N VAL A 98 1.79 -1.96 7.49
CA VAL A 98 1.47 -0.58 7.14
C VAL A 98 2.76 0.24 7.11
N GLY A 99 2.96 0.95 6.01
CA GLY A 99 4.13 1.81 5.78
C GLY A 99 3.73 3.25 5.55
N LYS A 100 4.71 4.10 5.28
CA LYS A 100 4.52 5.53 5.01
C LYS A 100 4.49 5.89 3.52
N GLY A 101 4.57 4.87 2.65
CA GLY A 101 4.74 5.06 1.22
C GLY A 101 6.21 5.23 0.82
N SER A 102 6.47 5.58 -0.44
CA SER A 102 7.73 5.35 -1.13
C SER A 102 8.98 5.83 -0.38
N LYS A 103 9.04 7.10 0.01
CA LYS A 103 10.21 7.65 0.72
C LYS A 103 10.41 7.00 2.08
N GLY A 104 9.35 6.93 2.89
CA GLY A 104 9.43 6.34 4.22
C GLY A 104 9.72 4.84 4.21
N ASN A 105 9.30 4.12 3.16
CA ASN A 105 9.62 2.70 2.98
C ASN A 105 11.11 2.50 2.65
N ILE A 106 11.67 3.34 1.77
CA ILE A 106 13.11 3.31 1.45
C ILE A 106 13.93 3.63 2.72
N GLU A 107 13.52 4.65 3.50
CA GLU A 107 14.18 5.00 4.77
C GLU A 107 14.08 3.87 5.81
N ALA A 108 12.94 3.19 5.91
CA ALA A 108 12.77 2.04 6.81
C ALA A 108 13.64 0.84 6.38
N MET A 109 13.77 0.61 5.09
CA MET A 109 14.68 -0.41 4.55
C MET A 109 16.14 -0.06 4.83
N ASP A 110 16.56 1.18 4.60
CA ASP A 110 17.93 1.64 4.90
C ASP A 110 18.28 1.54 6.40
N ALA A 111 17.28 1.74 7.27
CA ALA A 111 17.42 1.54 8.71
C ALA A 111 17.45 0.06 9.14
N GLY A 112 17.13 -0.89 8.24
CA GLY A 112 17.05 -2.31 8.53
C GLY A 112 15.72 -2.77 9.15
N ASP A 113 14.70 -1.89 9.19
CA ASP A 113 13.38 -2.19 9.76
C ASP A 113 12.50 -3.05 8.82
N ALA A 114 12.82 -3.09 7.52
CA ALA A 114 12.11 -3.89 6.51
C ALA A 114 13.07 -4.36 5.42
N GLN A 115 12.82 -5.54 4.86
CA GLN A 115 13.63 -6.16 3.80
C GLN A 115 13.05 -5.92 2.41
N LEU A 116 11.74 -5.74 2.33
CA LEU A 116 11.01 -5.44 1.10
C LEU A 116 10.22 -4.14 1.27
N GLY A 117 10.03 -3.40 0.18
CA GLY A 117 9.24 -2.19 0.18
C GLY A 117 8.44 -1.98 -1.09
N PHE A 118 7.21 -1.46 -0.98
CA PHE A 118 6.52 -0.86 -2.11
C PHE A 118 6.98 0.57 -2.31
N VAL A 119 7.31 0.92 -3.54
CA VAL A 119 7.76 2.27 -3.91
C VAL A 119 7.26 2.65 -5.30
N GLN A 120 7.20 3.94 -5.57
CA GLN A 120 6.99 4.48 -6.90
C GLN A 120 8.29 4.43 -7.71
N SER A 121 8.18 4.20 -9.01
CA SER A 121 9.31 4.11 -9.95
C SER A 121 10.15 5.39 -10.03
N ASP A 122 9.55 6.56 -9.88
CA ASP A 122 10.22 7.85 -9.80
C ASP A 122 10.98 8.01 -8.48
N VAL A 123 10.32 7.76 -7.35
CA VAL A 123 10.91 7.95 -6.01
C VAL A 123 12.08 7.00 -5.76
N MET A 124 11.99 5.73 -6.20
CA MET A 124 13.14 4.82 -6.09
C MET A 124 14.33 5.28 -6.92
N ALA A 125 14.09 5.84 -8.10
CA ALA A 125 15.15 6.40 -8.94
C ALA A 125 15.77 7.66 -8.31
N TYR A 126 14.97 8.53 -7.71
CA TYR A 126 15.46 9.71 -6.98
C TYR A 126 16.33 9.31 -5.78
N ALA A 127 15.89 8.34 -4.98
CA ALA A 127 16.67 7.84 -3.86
C ALA A 127 17.99 7.22 -4.29
N TYR A 128 17.94 6.33 -5.29
CA TYR A 128 19.10 5.61 -5.80
C TYR A 128 20.16 6.53 -6.41
N ASN A 129 19.73 7.62 -7.06
CA ASN A 129 20.63 8.60 -7.69
C ASN A 129 20.99 9.76 -6.73
N GLY A 130 20.33 9.93 -5.59
CA GLY A 130 20.52 11.06 -4.68
C GLY A 130 20.05 12.38 -5.30
N THR A 131 18.92 12.38 -5.97
CA THR A 131 18.34 13.55 -6.65
C THR A 131 17.00 13.96 -6.03
N ASN A 132 16.44 15.10 -6.43
CA ASN A 132 15.18 15.64 -5.91
C ASN A 132 15.24 15.75 -4.37
N LEU A 133 14.23 15.28 -3.64
CA LEU A 133 14.20 15.34 -2.18
C LEU A 133 15.20 14.39 -1.47
N PHE A 134 16.02 13.65 -2.24
CA PHE A 134 17.15 12.87 -1.74
C PHE A 134 18.51 13.54 -2.05
N GLU A 135 18.52 14.80 -2.49
CA GLU A 135 19.77 15.52 -2.69
C GLU A 135 20.57 15.62 -1.39
N GLY A 136 21.80 15.10 -1.40
CA GLY A 136 22.65 15.00 -0.21
C GLY A 136 22.28 13.86 0.77
N ALA A 137 21.28 13.05 0.46
CA ALA A 137 20.83 11.92 1.28
C ALA A 137 20.53 10.68 0.38
N LYS A 138 21.48 10.34 -0.48
CA LYS A 138 21.40 9.18 -1.38
C LYS A 138 21.23 7.89 -0.58
N ILE A 139 20.27 7.05 -1.02
CA ILE A 139 20.06 5.70 -0.51
C ILE A 139 20.05 4.75 -1.72
N ASP A 140 21.04 3.86 -1.81
CA ASP A 140 21.22 2.94 -2.94
C ASP A 140 21.49 1.48 -2.52
N GLY A 141 21.24 1.15 -1.25
CA GLY A 141 21.37 -0.20 -0.68
C GLY A 141 20.21 -1.13 -1.00
N PHE A 142 19.51 -0.90 -2.10
CA PHE A 142 18.38 -1.71 -2.53
C PHE A 142 18.41 -1.97 -4.05
N SER A 143 17.63 -2.95 -4.47
CA SER A 143 17.48 -3.36 -5.87
C SER A 143 16.01 -3.58 -6.24
N THR A 144 15.69 -3.46 -7.52
CA THR A 144 14.35 -3.72 -8.07
C THR A 144 14.02 -5.22 -7.99
N VAL A 145 12.80 -5.54 -7.57
CA VAL A 145 12.25 -6.90 -7.61
C VAL A 145 11.31 -7.05 -8.80
N ALA A 146 10.24 -6.27 -8.85
CA ALA A 146 9.29 -6.27 -9.96
C ALA A 146 8.45 -4.99 -9.97
N ALA A 147 8.12 -4.48 -11.16
CA ALA A 147 7.03 -3.51 -11.31
C ALA A 147 5.70 -4.26 -11.45
N LEU A 148 4.64 -3.79 -10.79
CA LEU A 148 3.40 -4.54 -10.69
C LEU A 148 2.23 -3.91 -11.46
N TYR A 149 2.00 -2.62 -11.29
CA TYR A 149 0.88 -1.90 -11.91
C TYR A 149 1.19 -0.40 -11.97
N MET A 150 0.32 0.35 -12.63
CA MET A 150 0.45 1.81 -12.70
C MET A 150 -0.34 2.48 -11.59
N GLU A 151 0.28 3.44 -10.91
CA GLU A 151 -0.35 4.30 -9.91
C GLU A 151 -0.75 5.62 -10.54
N GLN A 152 -2.03 5.85 -10.64
CA GLN A 152 -2.59 7.08 -11.18
C GLN A 152 -2.47 8.21 -10.17
N VAL A 153 -2.08 9.39 -10.64
CA VAL A 153 -2.17 10.62 -9.85
C VAL A 153 -3.63 11.07 -9.85
N GLN A 154 -4.34 10.75 -8.78
CA GLN A 154 -5.74 11.08 -8.57
C GLN A 154 -5.82 12.35 -7.74
N ILE A 155 -6.17 13.49 -8.35
CA ILE A 155 -6.40 14.74 -7.62
C ILE A 155 -7.90 14.83 -7.39
N VAL A 156 -8.34 14.50 -6.18
CA VAL A 156 -9.73 14.30 -5.81
C VAL A 156 -10.30 15.57 -5.18
N THR A 157 -11.52 15.94 -5.54
CA THR A 157 -12.25 17.08 -4.96
C THR A 157 -13.75 16.81 -4.89
N LEU A 158 -14.46 17.50 -3.99
CA LEU A 158 -15.94 17.54 -3.94
C LEU A 158 -16.49 18.83 -4.61
N ASN A 159 -15.61 19.70 -5.12
CA ASN A 159 -16.00 20.94 -5.77
C ASN A 159 -15.90 20.84 -7.31
N PRO A 160 -17.02 20.83 -8.05
CA PRO A 160 -17.02 20.69 -9.52
C PRO A 160 -16.34 21.85 -10.27
N GLU A 161 -16.04 22.97 -9.58
CA GLU A 161 -15.36 24.11 -10.18
C GLU A 161 -13.83 23.99 -10.16
N ILE A 162 -13.26 23.02 -9.41
CA ILE A 162 -11.84 22.70 -9.44
C ILE A 162 -11.63 21.63 -10.53
N LYS A 163 -11.25 22.06 -11.73
CA LYS A 163 -11.19 21.23 -12.94
C LYS A 163 -9.78 20.90 -13.41
N THR A 164 -8.84 21.81 -13.14
CA THR A 164 -7.44 21.70 -13.53
C THR A 164 -6.53 21.98 -12.34
N VAL A 165 -5.27 21.58 -12.44
CA VAL A 165 -4.27 21.86 -11.38
C VAL A 165 -4.12 23.36 -11.14
N ALA A 166 -4.33 24.21 -12.15
CA ALA A 166 -4.30 25.66 -11.97
C ALA A 166 -5.36 26.19 -10.98
N ASP A 167 -6.50 25.50 -10.86
CA ASP A 167 -7.59 25.88 -9.96
C ASP A 167 -7.27 25.59 -8.48
N LEU A 168 -6.17 24.86 -8.21
CA LEU A 168 -5.69 24.59 -6.86
C LEU A 168 -5.05 25.81 -6.20
N LYS A 169 -4.72 26.87 -6.96
CA LYS A 169 -4.11 28.07 -6.42
C LYS A 169 -4.96 28.70 -5.30
N GLY A 170 -4.34 28.89 -4.13
CA GLY A 170 -4.99 29.42 -2.91
C GLY A 170 -5.89 28.45 -2.18
N LYS A 171 -6.07 27.21 -2.68
CA LYS A 171 -6.87 26.15 -2.06
C LYS A 171 -6.13 25.45 -0.94
N THR A 172 -6.87 24.83 -0.04
CA THR A 172 -6.32 23.92 0.97
C THR A 172 -6.26 22.51 0.37
N VAL A 173 -5.05 21.97 0.19
CA VAL A 173 -4.84 20.73 -0.56
C VAL A 173 -4.00 19.76 0.25
N SER A 174 -4.49 18.53 0.41
CA SER A 174 -3.66 17.43 0.92
C SER A 174 -2.69 16.98 -0.16
N VAL A 175 -1.41 17.00 0.16
CA VAL A 175 -0.32 16.60 -0.72
C VAL A 175 0.27 15.22 -0.34
N GLY A 176 -0.54 14.41 0.33
CA GLY A 176 -0.14 13.10 0.86
C GLY A 176 0.55 13.19 2.20
N ASP A 177 0.82 12.03 2.78
CA ASP A 177 1.50 11.94 4.07
C ASP A 177 2.97 12.39 3.96
N SER A 178 3.50 12.90 5.06
CA SER A 178 4.92 13.26 5.14
C SER A 178 5.78 12.00 4.97
N GLY A 179 6.63 11.99 3.95
CA GLY A 179 7.44 10.83 3.58
C GLY A 179 6.79 9.93 2.53
N SER A 180 5.59 10.24 2.04
CA SER A 180 5.00 9.51 0.91
C SER A 180 5.58 9.95 -0.44
N GLY A 181 5.43 9.08 -1.45
CA GLY A 181 5.73 9.44 -2.85
C GLY A 181 4.74 10.47 -3.40
N VAL A 182 3.54 10.54 -2.84
CA VAL A 182 2.48 11.48 -3.23
C VAL A 182 2.93 12.93 -3.16
N TYR A 183 3.76 13.27 -2.17
CA TYR A 183 4.31 14.62 -2.03
C TYR A 183 5.19 15.01 -3.22
N PHE A 184 6.04 14.09 -3.72
CA PHE A 184 6.84 14.33 -4.94
C PHE A 184 5.92 14.59 -6.14
N ASN A 185 4.90 13.75 -6.32
CA ASN A 185 3.97 13.88 -7.44
C ASN A 185 3.15 15.17 -7.35
N ALA A 186 2.79 15.62 -6.14
CA ALA A 186 2.11 16.90 -5.95
C ALA A 186 3.00 18.09 -6.36
N LEU A 187 4.28 18.10 -5.96
CA LEU A 187 5.25 19.13 -6.37
C LEU A 187 5.44 19.14 -7.89
N ASP A 188 5.59 17.97 -8.50
CA ASP A 188 5.80 17.82 -9.93
C ASP A 188 4.59 18.30 -10.73
N CYS A 189 3.36 17.90 -10.32
CA CYS A 189 2.13 18.34 -10.98
C CYS A 189 1.90 19.85 -10.82
N LEU A 190 2.14 20.43 -9.64
CA LEU A 190 2.09 21.87 -9.44
C LEU A 190 3.10 22.60 -10.31
N GLY A 191 4.36 22.12 -10.35
CA GLY A 191 5.43 22.69 -11.16
C GLY A 191 5.13 22.67 -12.66
N ALA A 192 4.46 21.61 -13.17
CA ALA A 192 4.02 21.57 -14.56
C ALA A 192 3.09 22.74 -14.93
N TYR A 193 2.29 23.21 -13.97
CA TYR A 193 1.37 24.37 -14.13
C TYR A 193 1.97 25.69 -13.62
N ASP A 194 3.30 25.78 -13.48
CA ASP A 194 4.01 26.96 -12.96
C ASP A 194 3.54 27.40 -11.55
N LEU A 195 3.06 26.45 -10.75
CA LEU A 195 2.71 26.63 -9.35
C LEU A 195 3.78 25.99 -8.47
N THR A 196 3.88 26.51 -7.24
CA THR A 196 4.72 25.96 -6.19
C THR A 196 3.86 25.54 -4.99
N ILE A 197 4.47 24.87 -4.04
CA ILE A 197 3.79 24.50 -2.79
C ILE A 197 3.27 25.72 -2.02
N ASP A 198 3.92 26.88 -2.18
CA ASP A 198 3.51 28.14 -1.53
C ASP A 198 2.29 28.80 -2.20
N ASP A 199 1.93 28.40 -3.42
CA ASP A 199 0.72 28.84 -4.11
C ASP A 199 -0.56 28.17 -3.61
N ILE A 200 -0.45 27.12 -2.80
CA ILE A 200 -1.56 26.41 -2.15
C ILE A 200 -1.43 26.52 -0.62
N LYS A 201 -2.41 25.97 0.11
CA LYS A 201 -2.32 25.75 1.57
C LYS A 201 -2.15 24.25 1.80
N PRO A 202 -0.91 23.74 1.84
CA PRO A 202 -0.70 22.30 1.90
C PRO A 202 -1.07 21.72 3.27
N THR A 203 -1.66 20.52 3.25
CA THR A 203 -1.81 19.67 4.42
C THR A 203 -1.15 18.31 4.13
N TYR A 204 -0.61 17.67 5.16
CA TYR A 204 0.14 16.43 5.06
C TYR A 204 -0.63 15.34 5.81
N GLN A 205 -1.34 14.50 5.07
CA GLN A 205 -2.31 13.58 5.64
C GLN A 205 -2.30 12.25 4.88
N SER A 206 -2.71 11.18 5.58
CA SER A 206 -3.01 9.89 4.96
C SER A 206 -4.21 10.02 3.99
N PHE A 207 -4.45 9.01 3.16
CA PHE A 207 -5.61 9.01 2.26
C PHE A 207 -6.92 9.02 3.04
N GLY A 208 -7.01 8.25 4.13
CA GLY A 208 -8.19 8.21 5.00
C GLY A 208 -8.47 9.58 5.63
N ASP A 209 -7.45 10.17 6.27
CA ASP A 209 -7.59 11.51 6.89
C ASP A 209 -7.93 12.59 5.86
N SER A 210 -7.39 12.49 4.63
CA SER A 210 -7.70 13.41 3.54
C SER A 210 -9.17 13.33 3.13
N VAL A 211 -9.69 12.12 3.01
CA VAL A 211 -11.12 11.90 2.68
C VAL A 211 -12.03 12.44 3.79
N GLU A 212 -11.71 12.18 5.04
CA GLU A 212 -12.47 12.72 6.18
C GLU A 212 -12.40 14.25 6.23
N ALA A 213 -11.21 14.82 6.07
CA ALA A 213 -11.03 16.28 6.05
C ALA A 213 -11.80 16.94 4.88
N MET A 214 -11.90 16.28 3.73
CA MET A 214 -12.67 16.74 2.58
C MET A 214 -14.18 16.67 2.85
N GLN A 215 -14.67 15.59 3.47
CA GLN A 215 -16.07 15.45 3.88
C GLN A 215 -16.48 16.52 4.89
N ASP A 216 -15.57 16.90 5.79
CA ASP A 216 -15.75 17.94 6.79
C ASP A 216 -15.60 19.37 6.21
N GLY A 217 -15.22 19.52 4.94
CA GLY A 217 -14.97 20.81 4.30
C GLY A 217 -13.72 21.54 4.82
N LYS A 218 -12.77 20.80 5.40
CA LYS A 218 -11.50 21.34 5.92
C LYS A 218 -10.45 21.50 4.83
N ILE A 219 -10.51 20.68 3.77
CA ILE A 219 -9.67 20.76 2.59
C ILE A 219 -10.51 20.81 1.32
N ASP A 220 -9.98 21.44 0.28
CA ASP A 220 -10.64 21.61 -1.02
C ASP A 220 -10.35 20.44 -1.99
N ALA A 221 -9.16 19.86 -1.91
CA ALA A 221 -8.71 18.76 -2.75
C ALA A 221 -7.64 17.90 -2.07
N ALA A 222 -7.41 16.72 -2.59
CA ALA A 222 -6.35 15.82 -2.13
C ALA A 222 -5.66 15.10 -3.30
N PHE A 223 -4.34 15.03 -3.26
CA PHE A 223 -3.56 14.11 -4.08
C PHE A 223 -3.62 12.71 -3.47
N ILE A 224 -4.08 11.74 -4.26
CA ILE A 224 -4.11 10.32 -3.93
C ILE A 224 -3.44 9.59 -5.08
N VAL A 225 -2.18 9.18 -4.89
CA VAL A 225 -1.43 8.46 -5.93
C VAL A 225 -1.40 6.98 -5.56
N ALA A 226 -2.16 6.23 -6.30
CA ALA A 226 -2.42 4.82 -6.05
C ALA A 226 -3.06 4.16 -7.28
N GLY A 227 -3.12 2.84 -7.31
CA GLY A 227 -3.90 2.13 -8.32
C GLY A 227 -5.39 2.42 -8.17
N ALA A 228 -6.05 2.95 -9.21
CA ALA A 228 -7.49 3.11 -9.25
C ALA A 228 -8.18 1.76 -9.56
N PRO A 229 -9.38 1.46 -8.96
CA PRO A 229 -10.00 2.19 -7.87
C PRO A 229 -9.24 2.06 -6.54
N THR A 230 -9.12 3.16 -5.79
CA THR A 230 -8.46 3.22 -4.48
C THR A 230 -9.53 3.20 -3.38
N THR A 231 -9.31 2.45 -2.31
CA THR A 231 -10.28 2.26 -1.21
C THR A 231 -10.77 3.59 -0.64
N ALA A 232 -9.88 4.53 -0.35
CA ALA A 232 -10.25 5.85 0.17
C ALA A 232 -11.21 6.60 -0.77
N VAL A 233 -10.92 6.64 -2.07
CA VAL A 233 -11.75 7.33 -3.07
C VAL A 233 -13.08 6.62 -3.28
N THR A 234 -13.09 5.29 -3.32
CA THR A 234 -14.30 4.47 -3.42
C THR A 234 -15.25 4.73 -2.23
N SER A 235 -14.69 4.78 -1.02
CA SER A 235 -15.46 5.09 0.19
C SER A 235 -16.07 6.49 0.16
N LEU A 236 -15.33 7.47 -0.36
CA LEU A 236 -15.83 8.84 -0.54
C LEU A 236 -16.95 8.89 -1.59
N ALA A 237 -16.73 8.27 -2.75
CA ALA A 237 -17.69 8.23 -3.87
C ALA A 237 -19.00 7.53 -3.50
N ALA A 238 -18.98 6.58 -2.55
CA ALA A 238 -20.19 5.93 -2.06
C ALA A 238 -21.13 6.89 -1.31
N THR A 239 -20.66 8.05 -0.85
CA THR A 239 -21.43 8.99 0.00
C THR A 239 -21.48 10.42 -0.52
N ARG A 240 -20.65 10.77 -1.50
CA ARG A 240 -20.50 12.12 -2.05
C ARG A 240 -20.28 12.06 -3.56
N ASP A 241 -20.67 13.13 -4.26
CA ASP A 241 -20.25 13.33 -5.65
C ASP A 241 -18.77 13.71 -5.68
N VAL A 242 -17.97 12.84 -6.29
CA VAL A 242 -16.52 13.00 -6.40
C VAL A 242 -16.17 13.51 -7.79
N TYR A 243 -15.21 14.41 -7.89
CA TYR A 243 -14.64 14.91 -9.13
C TYR A 243 -13.14 14.67 -9.13
N LEU A 244 -12.59 14.39 -10.31
CA LEU A 244 -11.15 14.29 -10.53
C LEU A 244 -10.67 15.52 -11.31
N VAL A 245 -9.64 16.16 -10.77
CA VAL A 245 -8.94 17.28 -11.42
C VAL A 245 -8.06 16.70 -12.51
N GLU A 246 -8.22 17.18 -13.75
CA GLU A 246 -7.53 16.65 -14.92
C GLU A 246 -6.22 17.40 -15.21
N LEU A 247 -5.29 16.67 -15.85
CA LEU A 247 -4.10 17.24 -16.45
C LEU A 247 -4.28 17.27 -17.97
N ASP A 248 -4.04 18.40 -18.60
CA ASP A 248 -4.08 18.52 -20.05
C ASP A 248 -2.75 18.09 -20.71
N ASP A 249 -2.82 17.77 -22.00
CA ASP A 249 -1.70 17.21 -22.77
C ASP A 249 -0.46 18.11 -22.77
N LYS A 250 -0.63 19.43 -22.76
CA LYS A 250 0.50 20.38 -22.74
C LYS A 250 1.28 20.27 -21.43
N HIS A 251 0.56 20.20 -20.31
CA HIS A 251 1.19 20.14 -19.00
C HIS A 251 1.72 18.72 -18.68
N ILE A 252 1.07 17.68 -19.23
CA ILE A 252 1.63 16.31 -19.21
C ILE A 252 2.97 16.27 -19.96
N ALA A 253 3.05 16.84 -21.15
CA ALA A 253 4.30 16.90 -21.92
C ALA A 253 5.40 17.64 -21.13
N LYS A 254 5.07 18.80 -20.53
CA LYS A 254 6.01 19.57 -19.71
C LYS A 254 6.48 18.78 -18.48
N LEU A 255 5.59 18.02 -17.84
CA LEU A 255 5.93 17.14 -16.72
C LEU A 255 6.90 16.04 -17.15
N GLN A 256 6.66 15.42 -18.30
CA GLN A 256 7.51 14.34 -18.85
C GLN A 256 8.91 14.84 -19.27
N GLU A 257 9.06 16.12 -19.66
CA GLU A 257 10.35 16.74 -19.91
C GLU A 257 11.23 16.83 -18.65
N THR A 258 10.62 17.03 -17.48
CA THR A 258 11.31 17.17 -16.19
C THR A 258 11.46 15.85 -15.45
N SER A 259 10.51 14.96 -15.63
CA SER A 259 10.48 13.63 -14.99
C SER A 259 10.00 12.55 -15.97
N PRO A 260 10.94 11.77 -16.54
CA PRO A 260 10.61 10.77 -17.56
C PRO A 260 9.87 9.53 -17.01
N TYR A 261 9.64 9.47 -15.72
CA TYR A 261 8.96 8.34 -15.07
C TYR A 261 7.44 8.40 -15.22
N TYR A 262 6.88 9.56 -15.55
CA TYR A 262 5.44 9.71 -15.74
C TYR A 262 5.00 9.26 -17.12
N THR A 263 3.89 8.52 -17.15
CA THR A 263 3.16 8.21 -18.39
C THR A 263 1.78 8.84 -18.36
N LYS A 264 1.31 9.33 -19.54
CA LYS A 264 -0.09 9.75 -19.66
C LYS A 264 -1.00 8.56 -19.35
N ASN A 265 -2.01 8.79 -18.54
CA ASN A 265 -2.96 7.77 -18.12
C ASN A 265 -4.40 8.31 -18.10
N VAL A 266 -5.37 7.41 -18.06
CA VAL A 266 -6.80 7.74 -17.99
C VAL A 266 -7.43 6.90 -16.89
N ILE A 267 -8.12 7.57 -15.97
CA ILE A 267 -8.94 6.91 -14.96
C ILE A 267 -10.35 6.77 -15.56
N SER A 268 -10.80 5.53 -15.72
CA SER A 268 -12.15 5.25 -16.21
C SER A 268 -13.19 5.82 -15.25
N LYS A 269 -14.24 6.40 -15.83
CA LYS A 269 -15.42 6.86 -15.08
C LYS A 269 -16.03 5.76 -14.21
N ASP A 270 -15.93 4.51 -14.67
CA ASP A 270 -16.50 3.36 -13.98
C ASP A 270 -15.78 3.03 -12.67
N ALA A 271 -14.53 3.53 -12.49
CA ALA A 271 -13.77 3.31 -11.26
C ALA A 271 -14.48 3.89 -10.01
N TYR A 272 -15.16 5.02 -10.18
CA TYR A 272 -15.78 5.75 -9.06
C TYR A 272 -17.21 6.26 -9.38
N GLY A 273 -17.79 5.83 -10.50
CA GLY A 273 -19.11 6.30 -10.93
C GLY A 273 -19.11 7.76 -11.38
N LEU A 274 -18.03 8.21 -12.05
CA LEU A 274 -17.88 9.57 -12.56
C LEU A 274 -18.72 9.79 -13.82
N ASP A 275 -18.98 11.05 -14.19
CA ASP A 275 -19.70 11.41 -15.41
C ASP A 275 -18.88 11.12 -16.68
N LYS A 276 -17.55 11.21 -16.59
CA LYS A 276 -16.60 11.01 -17.70
C LYS A 276 -15.29 10.42 -17.21
N ASP A 277 -14.53 9.87 -18.13
CA ASP A 277 -13.13 9.50 -17.88
C ASP A 277 -12.29 10.74 -17.54
N ALA A 278 -11.28 10.57 -16.69
CA ALA A 278 -10.39 11.65 -16.28
C ALA A 278 -8.96 11.41 -16.78
N THR A 279 -8.42 12.40 -17.52
CA THR A 279 -7.03 12.37 -17.99
C THR A 279 -6.07 12.77 -16.87
N THR A 280 -5.04 11.96 -16.67
CA THR A 280 -4.02 12.17 -15.64
C THR A 280 -2.67 11.58 -16.09
N VAL A 281 -1.73 11.49 -15.18
CA VAL A 281 -0.46 10.78 -15.32
C VAL A 281 -0.36 9.65 -14.30
N ALA A 282 0.55 8.70 -14.57
CA ALA A 282 0.81 7.58 -13.66
C ALA A 282 2.31 7.28 -13.61
N VAL A 283 2.71 6.66 -12.50
CA VAL A 283 4.06 6.10 -12.26
C VAL A 283 3.94 4.61 -11.96
N GLY A 284 5.03 3.85 -12.04
CA GLY A 284 5.00 2.42 -11.74
C GLY A 284 4.98 2.16 -10.23
N ALA A 285 4.15 1.22 -9.77
CA ALA A 285 4.24 0.60 -8.44
C ALA A 285 5.26 -0.53 -8.49
N VAL A 286 6.30 -0.47 -7.68
CA VAL A 286 7.45 -1.37 -7.73
C VAL A 286 7.71 -1.98 -6.37
N ILE A 287 8.00 -3.29 -6.32
CA ILE A 287 8.59 -3.92 -5.15
C ILE A 287 10.11 -3.79 -5.27
N ILE A 288 10.76 -3.34 -4.22
CA ILE A 288 12.21 -3.33 -4.04
C ILE A 288 12.61 -4.23 -2.88
N ALA A 289 13.85 -4.73 -2.89
CA ALA A 289 14.45 -5.51 -1.82
C ALA A 289 15.79 -4.87 -1.38
N GLN A 290 16.16 -5.01 -0.11
CA GLN A 290 17.53 -4.73 0.32
C GLN A 290 18.49 -5.66 -0.44
N ASP A 291 19.68 -5.17 -0.76
CA ASP A 291 20.68 -5.89 -1.56
C ASP A 291 21.20 -7.18 -0.92
N ASP A 292 21.11 -7.28 0.41
CA ASP A 292 21.57 -8.42 1.18
C ASP A 292 20.49 -9.48 1.47
N VAL A 293 19.28 -9.30 0.93
CA VAL A 293 18.24 -10.34 0.96
C VAL A 293 18.71 -11.54 0.12
N ASP A 294 18.46 -12.75 0.61
CA ASP A 294 18.85 -13.99 -0.06
C ASP A 294 18.25 -14.07 -1.49
N GLU A 295 19.07 -14.49 -2.45
CA GLU A 295 18.66 -14.58 -3.86
C GLU A 295 17.46 -15.50 -4.08
N ASN A 296 17.39 -16.62 -3.32
CA ASN A 296 16.28 -17.56 -3.45
C ASN A 296 14.99 -16.98 -2.86
N ASP A 297 15.09 -16.18 -1.78
CA ASP A 297 13.92 -15.50 -1.21
C ASP A 297 13.36 -14.47 -2.18
N VAL A 298 14.21 -13.68 -2.82
CA VAL A 298 13.73 -12.71 -3.84
C VAL A 298 13.22 -13.43 -5.09
N TYR A 299 13.85 -14.52 -5.53
CA TYR A 299 13.29 -15.36 -6.58
C TYR A 299 11.88 -15.85 -6.22
N ASN A 300 11.68 -16.34 -5.00
CA ASN A 300 10.40 -16.83 -4.48
C ASN A 300 9.35 -15.72 -4.40
N VAL A 301 9.74 -14.48 -4.08
CA VAL A 301 8.83 -13.32 -4.13
C VAL A 301 8.26 -13.17 -5.54
N VAL A 302 9.11 -13.18 -6.58
CA VAL A 302 8.65 -13.01 -7.97
C VAL A 302 7.85 -14.25 -8.43
N ALA A 303 8.33 -15.47 -8.15
CA ALA A 303 7.64 -16.70 -8.51
C ALA A 303 6.27 -16.82 -7.83
N GLY A 304 6.16 -16.49 -6.54
CA GLY A 304 4.90 -16.49 -5.79
C GLY A 304 3.86 -15.54 -6.34
N ILE A 305 4.28 -14.44 -6.99
CA ILE A 305 3.38 -13.49 -7.66
C ILE A 305 3.00 -14.01 -9.05
N TYR A 306 3.99 -14.28 -9.91
CA TYR A 306 3.76 -14.43 -11.36
C TYR A 306 3.46 -15.87 -11.80
N ASP A 307 3.90 -16.90 -11.08
CA ASP A 307 3.53 -18.29 -11.43
C ASP A 307 2.12 -18.66 -10.96
N SER A 308 1.47 -17.79 -10.18
CA SER A 308 0.15 -18.05 -9.59
C SER A 308 -0.75 -16.81 -9.57
N ILE A 309 -0.67 -15.96 -10.59
CA ILE A 309 -1.45 -14.71 -10.72
C ILE A 309 -2.95 -14.96 -10.50
N ASP A 310 -3.50 -16.01 -11.10
CA ASP A 310 -4.94 -16.31 -11.06
C ASP A 310 -5.48 -16.54 -9.64
N THR A 311 -4.62 -16.97 -8.72
CA THR A 311 -5.00 -17.25 -7.33
C THR A 311 -4.94 -16.03 -6.41
N LEU A 312 -4.36 -14.90 -6.86
CA LEU A 312 -4.34 -13.66 -6.10
C LEU A 312 -5.76 -13.14 -5.84
N GLY A 313 -6.10 -12.94 -4.60
CA GLY A 313 -7.42 -12.49 -4.13
C GLY A 313 -7.65 -10.99 -4.22
N HIS A 314 -7.09 -10.30 -5.24
CA HIS A 314 -7.20 -8.85 -5.43
C HIS A 314 -7.31 -8.49 -6.91
N ASP A 315 -8.15 -7.52 -7.27
CA ASP A 315 -8.42 -7.15 -8.67
C ASP A 315 -7.19 -6.63 -9.42
N LYS A 316 -6.20 -6.07 -8.72
CA LYS A 316 -4.91 -5.65 -9.30
C LYS A 316 -4.12 -6.77 -9.96
N LYS A 317 -4.44 -8.03 -9.70
CA LYS A 317 -3.88 -9.16 -10.46
C LYS A 317 -4.09 -9.05 -11.97
N ASN A 318 -5.19 -8.41 -12.39
CA ASN A 318 -5.52 -8.22 -13.80
C ASN A 318 -4.62 -7.20 -14.51
N GLU A 319 -3.83 -6.44 -13.75
CA GLU A 319 -2.85 -5.47 -14.28
C GLU A 319 -1.41 -6.04 -14.27
N LEU A 320 -1.20 -7.21 -13.65
CA LEU A 320 0.11 -7.85 -13.62
C LEU A 320 0.51 -8.35 -15.02
N ASP A 321 1.65 -7.87 -15.48
CA ASP A 321 2.24 -8.22 -16.75
C ASP A 321 3.74 -8.48 -16.58
N LEU A 322 4.25 -9.57 -17.12
CA LEU A 322 5.62 -9.98 -16.89
C LEU A 322 6.63 -9.09 -17.63
N ASP A 323 6.27 -8.56 -18.81
CA ASP A 323 7.10 -7.63 -19.55
C ASP A 323 7.17 -6.29 -18.79
N PHE A 324 6.04 -5.84 -18.24
CA PHE A 324 6.03 -4.65 -17.38
C PHE A 324 6.86 -4.87 -16.11
N ALA A 325 6.77 -6.04 -15.49
CA ALA A 325 7.55 -6.37 -14.30
C ALA A 325 9.06 -6.20 -14.49
N ALA A 326 9.56 -6.48 -15.70
CA ALA A 326 10.97 -6.39 -16.08
C ALA A 326 11.35 -5.05 -16.74
N SER A 327 10.42 -4.08 -16.88
CA SER A 327 10.63 -2.87 -17.71
C SER A 327 11.22 -1.69 -16.94
N VAL A 328 11.09 -1.63 -15.61
CA VAL A 328 11.54 -0.49 -14.79
C VAL A 328 13.02 -0.63 -14.44
N THR A 329 13.88 -0.08 -15.28
CA THR A 329 15.34 -0.28 -15.25
C THR A 329 16.13 0.88 -14.64
N ALA A 330 15.46 1.86 -14.06
CA ALA A 330 16.12 3.02 -13.42
C ALA A 330 17.00 2.65 -12.22
N VAL A 331 16.68 1.52 -11.58
CA VAL A 331 17.47 0.88 -10.52
C VAL A 331 17.72 -0.57 -10.94
N PRO A 332 18.97 -1.09 -10.80
CA PRO A 332 19.27 -2.48 -11.12
C PRO A 332 18.37 -3.48 -10.38
N TYR A 333 18.08 -4.61 -11.00
CA TYR A 333 17.31 -5.69 -10.40
C TYR A 333 18.16 -6.51 -9.43
N HIS A 334 17.52 -7.03 -8.41
CA HIS A 334 18.09 -8.00 -7.49
C HIS A 334 18.42 -9.31 -8.24
N ALA A 335 19.54 -9.97 -7.88
CA ALA A 335 19.99 -11.18 -8.57
C ALA A 335 18.94 -12.30 -8.60
N GLY A 336 18.18 -12.47 -7.49
CA GLY A 336 17.09 -13.44 -7.42
C GLY A 336 15.94 -13.13 -8.39
N ALA A 337 15.57 -11.85 -8.53
CA ALA A 337 14.57 -11.42 -9.51
C ALA A 337 15.07 -11.62 -10.94
N ALA A 338 16.31 -11.22 -11.22
CA ALA A 338 16.93 -11.38 -12.53
C ALA A 338 17.00 -12.86 -12.96
N LYS A 339 17.27 -13.78 -12.02
CA LYS A 339 17.26 -15.22 -12.25
C LYS A 339 15.87 -15.69 -12.70
N TYR A 340 14.81 -15.29 -11.99
CA TYR A 340 13.43 -15.62 -12.37
C TYR A 340 13.09 -15.10 -13.78
N PHE A 341 13.38 -13.83 -14.05
CA PHE A 341 13.10 -13.24 -15.37
C PHE A 341 13.88 -13.92 -16.50
N ALA A 342 15.13 -14.31 -16.25
CA ALA A 342 15.94 -15.05 -17.24
C ALA A 342 15.30 -16.40 -17.60
N GLU A 343 14.74 -17.13 -16.64
CA GLU A 343 14.00 -18.38 -16.88
C GLU A 343 12.72 -18.16 -17.72
N LYS A 344 12.14 -16.96 -17.68
CA LYS A 344 10.99 -16.55 -18.52
C LYS A 344 11.43 -15.93 -19.86
N GLY A 345 12.73 -15.89 -20.15
CA GLY A 345 13.27 -15.33 -21.40
C GLY A 345 13.45 -13.80 -21.41
N LEU A 346 13.35 -13.16 -20.26
CA LEU A 346 13.54 -11.71 -20.09
C LEU A 346 14.92 -11.43 -19.50
N THR A 347 15.53 -10.31 -19.93
CA THR A 347 16.83 -9.88 -19.43
C THR A 347 16.69 -8.52 -18.75
N VAL A 348 17.13 -8.40 -17.52
CA VAL A 348 17.12 -7.17 -16.73
C VAL A 348 18.52 -6.80 -16.26
N PRO A 349 18.86 -5.49 -16.08
CA PRO A 349 20.16 -5.10 -15.56
C PRO A 349 20.28 -5.47 -14.09
N THR A 350 21.45 -5.98 -13.67
CA THR A 350 21.81 -6.26 -12.28
C THR A 350 22.99 -5.40 -11.82
N LYS A 351 23.21 -5.31 -10.51
CA LYS A 351 24.43 -4.70 -9.93
C LYS A 351 25.68 -5.46 -10.29
#